data_4d7c1ce4f9ac261087ddf273a89c0791
#
_entry.id   4d7c1ce4f9ac261087ddf273a89c0791
#
_cell.length_a   1.000
_cell.length_b   1.000
_cell.length_c   1.000
_cell.angle_alpha   90.00
_cell.angle_beta   90.00
_cell.angle_gamma   90.00
#
_symmetry.space_group_name_H-M   'P 1'
#
loop_
_entity.id
_entity.type
_entity.pdbx_description
1 polymer ?
#
loop_
_entity_poly.entity_id
_entity_poly.type
_entity_poly.pdbx_seq_one_letter_code
_entity_poly.pdbx_strand_id
1 'polypeptide(L)'
;MRYFCFDALLQQEDWLTPAYVGIDEKGRIAYLSDQAPPEGIAMEAVKGFALPGFQNAHSHAFQYAMAGLAETHPSGTDDDFWTWREAMYRTALSVDPDQAEAIAAMLYSEMLRVGYTHVAEFHYLHHDKDGKPYANLAEMGERMVAAAQTAGIGITLVPVFYQKGGFGVDPQPRQRRFISKTTDEYFRLLEASSVIVKNNAHASLGFSVHSLRAVTSEDTIKTFNNSPKDIPFHIHVAEQLKEVSDCIAHTGQRPMQWLLNNLPVNERFHMVHSTHLDDQELKGVSASGGHVVLCPSTEGNLGDGFFRMKEYCGAGGRWSIGTDSHIGLNPMEEFRMIDYRQRLLTHHRNTFPGNAAQYMVNESVLSGRMAMNMRHRENFAMNQPFDALVVSSLSPLLAGSLANVLSSIVYASDPSMYEGTIVNGNWVVRNGTHSRAASIRQNFLKAIRALGNR
;
A
#
# COMPACT_ATOMS: atom_id res chain seq x y z
N MET A 1 15.19 -6.55 -27.41
CA MET A 1 14.13 -5.56 -27.16
C MET A 1 12.81 -6.17 -27.56
N ARG A 2 11.75 -6.08 -26.74
CA ARG A 2 10.37 -6.49 -27.07
C ARG A 2 9.53 -5.24 -27.25
N TYR A 3 8.54 -5.33 -28.14
CA TYR A 3 7.64 -4.20 -28.38
C TYR A 3 6.19 -4.59 -28.13
N PHE A 4 5.46 -3.66 -27.52
CA PHE A 4 4.01 -3.70 -27.36
C PHE A 4 3.39 -2.58 -28.17
N CYS A 5 2.19 -2.81 -28.69
CA CYS A 5 1.33 -1.80 -29.27
C CYS A 5 -0.02 -1.83 -28.54
N PHE A 6 -0.30 -0.79 -27.74
CA PHE A 6 -1.57 -0.60 -27.03
C PHE A 6 -2.48 0.34 -27.83
N ASP A 7 -3.79 0.23 -27.66
CA ASP A 7 -4.74 1.18 -28.23
C ASP A 7 -4.51 2.60 -27.68
N ALA A 8 -4.24 2.73 -26.37
CA ALA A 8 -3.72 3.95 -25.77
C ALA A 8 -2.99 3.68 -24.44
N LEU A 9 -2.16 4.62 -24.01
CA LEU A 9 -1.38 4.58 -22.76
C LEU A 9 -1.52 5.91 -22.03
N LEU A 10 -1.87 5.87 -20.75
CA LEU A 10 -2.15 7.06 -19.94
C LEU A 10 -0.85 7.76 -19.49
N GLN A 11 -0.58 8.92 -20.05
CA GLN A 11 0.39 9.86 -19.51
C GLN A 11 -0.23 10.68 -18.36
N GLN A 12 0.48 11.69 -17.83
CA GLN A 12 -0.04 12.51 -16.73
C GLN A 12 -1.34 13.24 -17.10
N GLU A 13 -1.39 13.86 -18.27
CA GLU A 13 -2.49 14.72 -18.67
C GLU A 13 -3.33 14.11 -19.78
N ASP A 14 -2.69 13.38 -20.70
CA ASP A 14 -3.30 12.89 -21.93
C ASP A 14 -3.02 11.41 -22.18
N TRP A 15 -3.67 10.87 -23.20
CA TRP A 15 -3.43 9.54 -23.71
C TRP A 15 -2.46 9.59 -24.91
N LEU A 16 -1.39 8.80 -24.86
CA LEU A 16 -0.58 8.48 -26.03
C LEU A 16 -1.36 7.44 -26.85
N THR A 17 -1.69 7.74 -28.13
CA THR A 17 -2.55 6.88 -28.97
C THR A 17 -2.18 6.96 -30.46
N PRO A 18 -1.92 5.82 -31.16
CA PRO A 18 -1.64 4.51 -30.55
C PRO A 18 -0.36 4.59 -29.70
N ALA A 19 -0.16 3.64 -28.77
CA ALA A 19 1.03 3.66 -27.95
C ALA A 19 1.95 2.49 -28.25
N TYR A 20 3.16 2.80 -28.74
CA TYR A 20 4.22 1.83 -28.96
C TYR A 20 5.24 1.89 -27.83
N VAL A 21 5.47 0.77 -27.17
CA VAL A 21 6.38 0.64 -26.01
C VAL A 21 7.42 -0.42 -26.32
N GLY A 22 8.68 -0.03 -26.42
CA GLY A 22 9.82 -0.94 -26.55
C GLY A 22 10.51 -1.16 -25.21
N ILE A 23 10.72 -2.42 -24.84
CA ILE A 23 11.25 -2.84 -23.53
C ILE A 23 12.61 -3.49 -23.71
N ASP A 24 13.60 -3.03 -22.94
CA ASP A 24 14.94 -3.64 -22.89
C ASP A 24 14.95 -4.99 -22.13
N GLU A 25 16.11 -5.62 -22.06
CA GLU A 25 16.31 -6.90 -21.37
C GLU A 25 16.12 -6.82 -19.85
N LYS A 26 16.16 -5.60 -19.29
CA LYS A 26 15.95 -5.33 -17.86
C LYS A 26 14.50 -4.94 -17.54
N GLY A 27 13.62 -4.98 -18.53
CA GLY A 27 12.22 -4.61 -18.35
C GLY A 27 11.96 -3.10 -18.33
N ARG A 28 12.91 -2.27 -18.80
CA ARG A 28 12.81 -0.82 -18.80
C ARG A 28 12.36 -0.30 -20.15
N ILE A 29 11.66 0.82 -20.14
CA ILE A 29 11.19 1.51 -21.35
C ILE A 29 12.39 2.05 -22.09
N ALA A 30 12.64 1.54 -23.28
CA ALA A 30 13.69 1.97 -24.20
C ALA A 30 13.12 2.69 -25.44
N TYR A 31 11.81 2.57 -25.68
CA TYR A 31 11.07 3.26 -26.73
C TYR A 31 9.66 3.56 -26.23
N LEU A 32 9.18 4.78 -26.46
CA LEU A 32 7.82 5.21 -26.12
C LEU A 32 7.39 6.29 -27.15
N SER A 33 6.40 5.98 -28.00
CA SER A 33 5.99 6.88 -29.09
C SER A 33 4.59 6.52 -29.60
N ASP A 34 3.94 7.47 -30.28
CA ASP A 34 2.78 7.26 -31.14
C ASP A 34 3.16 6.77 -32.56
N GLN A 35 4.47 6.78 -32.88
CA GLN A 35 5.00 6.28 -34.15
C GLN A 35 5.43 4.82 -34.01
N ALA A 36 5.07 4.01 -35.01
CA ALA A 36 5.51 2.62 -35.04
C ALA A 36 7.04 2.52 -35.11
N PRO A 37 7.66 1.51 -34.47
CA PRO A 37 9.06 1.23 -34.66
C PRO A 37 9.34 0.84 -36.13
N PRO A 38 10.63 0.83 -36.58
CA PRO A 38 11.00 0.47 -37.93
C PRO A 38 10.36 -0.83 -38.41
N GLU A 39 10.07 -0.91 -39.74
CA GLU A 39 9.49 -2.10 -40.37
C GLU A 39 10.31 -3.38 -40.09
N GLY A 40 9.60 -4.50 -39.89
CA GLY A 40 10.21 -5.80 -39.61
C GLY A 40 10.41 -6.11 -38.15
N ILE A 41 10.12 -5.17 -37.22
CA ILE A 41 10.15 -5.43 -35.79
C ILE A 41 8.85 -6.13 -35.35
N ALA A 42 8.98 -7.32 -34.76
CA ALA A 42 7.84 -8.03 -34.18
C ALA A 42 7.30 -7.29 -32.94
N MET A 43 5.98 -7.10 -32.91
CA MET A 43 5.27 -6.42 -31.81
C MET A 43 4.13 -7.28 -31.30
N GLU A 44 3.90 -7.22 -30.00
CA GLU A 44 2.68 -7.76 -29.38
C GLU A 44 1.56 -6.68 -29.43
N ALA A 45 0.54 -6.93 -30.23
CA ALA A 45 -0.63 -6.06 -30.27
C ALA A 45 -1.54 -6.39 -29.10
N VAL A 46 -1.82 -5.40 -28.25
CA VAL A 46 -2.65 -5.52 -27.06
C VAL A 46 -3.88 -4.63 -27.22
N LYS A 47 -5.06 -5.24 -27.27
CA LYS A 47 -6.35 -4.54 -27.32
C LYS A 47 -6.71 -4.00 -25.94
N GLY A 48 -6.10 -2.89 -25.57
CA GLY A 48 -6.26 -2.36 -24.21
C GLY A 48 -5.70 -0.96 -24.00
N PHE A 49 -6.17 -0.39 -22.91
CA PHE A 49 -5.71 0.88 -22.34
C PHE A 49 -4.72 0.59 -21.23
N ALA A 50 -3.46 1.02 -21.39
CA ALA A 50 -2.42 0.86 -20.38
C ALA A 50 -2.44 2.03 -19.39
N LEU A 51 -2.71 1.74 -18.12
CA LEU A 51 -2.58 2.65 -16.99
C LEU A 51 -1.28 2.36 -16.25
N PRO A 52 -0.66 3.35 -15.53
CA PRO A 52 0.48 3.06 -14.67
C PRO A 52 0.09 2.00 -13.64
N GLY A 53 1.04 1.09 -13.33
CA GLY A 53 0.85 0.15 -12.24
C GLY A 53 0.68 0.90 -10.92
N PHE A 54 -0.28 0.47 -10.10
CA PHE A 54 -0.59 1.11 -8.82
C PHE A 54 0.38 0.68 -7.73
N GLN A 55 0.56 1.54 -6.72
CA GLN A 55 1.31 1.27 -5.52
C GLN A 55 0.35 1.08 -4.36
N ASN A 56 0.49 -0.04 -3.65
CA ASN A 56 -0.17 -0.26 -2.37
C ASN A 56 0.73 0.28 -1.25
N ALA A 57 0.47 1.50 -0.80
CA ALA A 57 1.37 2.22 0.11
C ALA A 57 1.29 1.76 1.56
N HIS A 58 0.42 0.80 1.89
CA HIS A 58 0.29 0.25 3.25
C HIS A 58 -0.37 -1.12 3.25
N SER A 59 0.29 -2.11 3.87
CA SER A 59 -0.11 -3.52 3.90
C SER A 59 0.40 -4.21 5.15
N HIS A 60 -0.42 -5.11 5.70
CA HIS A 60 -0.07 -6.08 6.75
C HIS A 60 -0.41 -7.49 6.26
N ALA A 61 0.48 -8.09 5.48
CA ALA A 61 0.18 -9.29 4.70
C ALA A 61 -0.42 -10.46 5.50
N PHE A 62 0.01 -10.69 6.75
CA PHE A 62 -0.52 -11.78 7.57
C PHE A 62 -2.01 -11.64 7.87
N GLN A 63 -2.55 -10.41 7.86
CA GLN A 63 -3.96 -10.14 8.12
C GLN A 63 -4.88 -10.66 7.00
N TYR A 64 -4.34 -10.92 5.80
CA TYR A 64 -5.11 -11.54 4.73
C TYR A 64 -5.69 -12.92 5.14
N ALA A 65 -5.02 -13.60 6.09
CA ALA A 65 -5.55 -14.83 6.67
C ALA A 65 -6.78 -14.61 7.58
N MET A 66 -7.13 -13.38 7.90
CA MET A 66 -8.28 -13.04 8.76
C MET A 66 -9.59 -12.85 8.00
N ALA A 67 -9.59 -12.96 6.67
CA ALA A 67 -10.78 -12.69 5.87
C ALA A 67 -12.04 -13.37 6.43
N GLY A 68 -13.06 -12.58 6.76
CA GLY A 68 -14.34 -13.02 7.32
C GLY A 68 -14.33 -13.45 8.81
N LEU A 69 -13.18 -13.39 9.51
CA LEU A 69 -13.12 -13.86 10.91
C LEU A 69 -13.62 -12.81 11.93
N ALA A 70 -13.63 -11.55 11.54
CA ALA A 70 -14.02 -10.45 12.41
C ALA A 70 -15.43 -9.89 12.11
N GLU A 71 -16.18 -10.53 11.21
CA GLU A 71 -17.47 -10.03 10.74
C GLU A 71 -18.68 -10.68 11.48
N THR A 72 -18.41 -11.42 12.55
CA THR A 72 -19.48 -12.05 13.35
C THR A 72 -19.62 -11.31 14.68
N HIS A 73 -20.75 -10.64 14.85
CA HIS A 73 -21.04 -9.81 16.02
C HIS A 73 -22.11 -10.49 16.89
N PRO A 74 -21.81 -10.89 18.15
CA PRO A 74 -22.82 -11.41 19.06
C PRO A 74 -23.89 -10.35 19.36
N SER A 75 -25.16 -10.75 19.34
CA SER A 75 -26.28 -9.84 19.62
C SER A 75 -26.14 -9.19 20.99
N GLY A 76 -26.28 -7.85 21.04
CA GLY A 76 -26.23 -7.06 22.28
C GLY A 76 -24.83 -6.74 22.80
N THR A 77 -23.79 -6.95 21.99
CA THR A 77 -22.42 -6.47 22.26
C THR A 77 -22.07 -5.33 21.31
N ASP A 78 -21.36 -4.34 21.85
CA ASP A 78 -20.70 -3.35 21.04
C ASP A 78 -19.50 -4.02 20.34
N ASP A 79 -19.33 -3.75 19.05
CA ASP A 79 -18.19 -4.20 18.27
C ASP A 79 -17.51 -3.00 17.62
N ASP A 80 -16.19 -2.96 17.74
CA ASP A 80 -15.38 -1.84 17.28
C ASP A 80 -13.96 -2.30 16.88
N PHE A 81 -13.11 -1.35 16.54
CA PHE A 81 -11.69 -1.57 16.27
C PHE A 81 -10.98 -2.46 17.33
N TRP A 82 -11.37 -2.37 18.59
CA TRP A 82 -10.68 -3.07 19.68
C TRP A 82 -11.05 -4.54 19.74
N THR A 83 -12.29 -4.90 19.37
CA THR A 83 -12.73 -6.30 19.26
C THR A 83 -12.13 -6.97 18.03
N TRP A 84 -12.07 -6.29 16.89
CA TRP A 84 -11.36 -6.74 15.69
C TRP A 84 -9.88 -7.04 15.99
N ARG A 85 -9.22 -6.19 16.79
CA ARG A 85 -7.82 -6.34 17.18
C ARG A 85 -7.54 -7.65 17.95
N GLU A 86 -8.50 -8.21 18.66
CA GLU A 86 -8.36 -9.50 19.33
C GLU A 86 -8.23 -10.66 18.31
N ALA A 87 -9.02 -10.64 17.23
CA ALA A 87 -8.89 -11.63 16.14
C ALA A 87 -7.52 -11.49 15.45
N MET A 88 -7.05 -10.27 15.25
CA MET A 88 -5.72 -9.98 14.70
C MET A 88 -4.60 -10.58 15.58
N TYR A 89 -4.64 -10.41 16.90
CA TYR A 89 -3.65 -11.01 17.79
C TYR A 89 -3.66 -12.54 17.75
N ARG A 90 -4.84 -13.18 17.69
CA ARG A 90 -4.93 -14.64 17.57
C ARG A 90 -4.23 -15.13 16.30
N THR A 91 -4.50 -14.49 15.18
CA THR A 91 -3.85 -14.80 13.90
C THR A 91 -2.34 -14.57 13.98
N ALA A 92 -1.91 -13.42 14.48
CA ALA A 92 -0.50 -13.08 14.64
C ALA A 92 0.29 -14.10 15.49
N LEU A 93 -0.32 -14.65 16.54
CA LEU A 93 0.31 -15.64 17.42
C LEU A 93 0.34 -17.06 16.80
N SER A 94 -0.47 -17.32 15.78
CA SER A 94 -0.64 -18.66 15.19
C SER A 94 0.29 -18.91 13.99
N VAL A 95 0.56 -17.87 13.19
CA VAL A 95 1.28 -17.96 11.93
C VAL A 95 2.77 -18.25 12.15
N ASP A 96 3.34 -19.25 11.46
CA ASP A 96 4.77 -19.50 11.38
C ASP A 96 5.38 -18.84 10.12
N PRO A 97 6.74 -18.85 9.95
CA PRO A 97 7.38 -18.22 8.80
C PRO A 97 6.92 -18.74 7.43
N ASP A 98 6.78 -20.06 7.27
CA ASP A 98 6.36 -20.68 6.00
C ASP A 98 4.89 -20.33 5.68
N GLN A 99 4.04 -20.29 6.71
CA GLN A 99 2.65 -19.86 6.57
C GLN A 99 2.56 -18.38 6.22
N ALA A 100 3.37 -17.52 6.84
CA ALA A 100 3.42 -16.09 6.54
C ALA A 100 3.82 -15.83 5.09
N GLU A 101 4.85 -16.54 4.58
CA GLU A 101 5.27 -16.47 3.18
C GLU A 101 4.14 -16.90 2.23
N ALA A 102 3.46 -18.03 2.52
CA ALA A 102 2.37 -18.52 1.68
C ALA A 102 1.17 -17.59 1.66
N ILE A 103 0.82 -16.97 2.81
CA ILE A 103 -0.26 -15.97 2.92
C ILE A 103 0.10 -14.72 2.13
N ALA A 104 1.30 -14.19 2.33
CA ALA A 104 1.78 -13.01 1.62
C ALA A 104 1.86 -13.22 0.10
N ALA A 105 2.36 -14.38 -0.36
CA ALA A 105 2.41 -14.71 -1.79
C ALA A 105 1.03 -14.74 -2.43
N MET A 106 0.01 -15.27 -1.73
CA MET A 106 -1.37 -15.26 -2.20
C MET A 106 -1.92 -13.85 -2.28
N LEU A 107 -1.77 -13.06 -1.21
CA LEU A 107 -2.18 -11.66 -1.19
C LEU A 107 -1.55 -10.86 -2.33
N TYR A 108 -0.24 -10.97 -2.49
CA TYR A 108 0.49 -10.21 -3.52
C TYR A 108 0.09 -10.64 -4.94
N SER A 109 -0.24 -11.90 -5.16
CA SER A 109 -0.78 -12.35 -6.45
C SER A 109 -2.17 -11.78 -6.72
N GLU A 110 -3.02 -11.61 -5.69
CA GLU A 110 -4.32 -10.95 -5.82
C GLU A 110 -4.19 -9.42 -6.02
N MET A 111 -3.22 -8.77 -5.35
CA MET A 111 -2.88 -7.37 -5.63
C MET A 111 -2.50 -7.16 -7.10
N LEU A 112 -1.64 -8.03 -7.64
CA LEU A 112 -1.26 -8.01 -9.05
C LEU A 112 -2.46 -8.23 -9.98
N ARG A 113 -3.42 -9.08 -9.60
CA ARG A 113 -4.62 -9.34 -10.39
C ARG A 113 -5.49 -8.08 -10.59
N VAL A 114 -5.38 -7.12 -9.71
CA VAL A 114 -6.14 -5.86 -9.75
C VAL A 114 -5.29 -4.63 -10.07
N GLY A 115 -4.01 -4.83 -10.46
CA GLY A 115 -3.16 -3.77 -11.00
C GLY A 115 -2.18 -3.13 -10.04
N TYR A 116 -2.09 -3.56 -8.78
CA TYR A 116 -0.95 -3.16 -7.94
C TYR A 116 0.31 -3.84 -8.45
N THR A 117 1.38 -3.09 -8.62
CA THR A 117 2.69 -3.58 -9.07
C THR A 117 3.76 -3.49 -7.99
N HIS A 118 3.50 -2.73 -6.94
CA HIS A 118 4.36 -2.56 -5.78
C HIS A 118 3.55 -2.48 -4.49
N VAL A 119 4.16 -2.94 -3.38
CA VAL A 119 3.58 -2.91 -2.04
C VAL A 119 4.59 -2.40 -1.01
N ALA A 120 4.18 -1.47 -0.13
CA ALA A 120 4.88 -1.17 1.11
C ALA A 120 4.32 -2.08 2.20
N GLU A 121 5.09 -3.07 2.58
CA GLU A 121 4.72 -4.02 3.63
C GLU A 121 5.15 -3.49 4.99
N PHE A 122 4.20 -2.96 5.74
CA PHE A 122 4.37 -2.45 7.10
C PHE A 122 4.40 -3.63 8.08
N HIS A 123 5.60 -4.15 8.29
CA HIS A 123 5.83 -5.47 8.85
C HIS A 123 6.21 -5.40 10.34
N TYR A 124 5.33 -5.89 11.23
CA TYR A 124 5.57 -5.90 12.68
C TYR A 124 5.57 -7.30 13.33
N LEU A 125 5.44 -8.37 12.56
CA LEU A 125 5.52 -9.74 13.04
C LEU A 125 6.99 -10.22 13.01
N HIS A 126 7.79 -9.92 14.05
CA HIS A 126 9.25 -10.09 14.01
C HIS A 126 9.75 -11.36 14.69
N HIS A 127 9.14 -11.75 15.80
CA HIS A 127 9.63 -12.82 16.67
C HIS A 127 8.84 -14.12 16.48
N ASP A 128 9.36 -15.21 17.08
CA ASP A 128 8.66 -16.48 17.12
C ASP A 128 7.37 -16.40 17.96
N LYS A 129 6.63 -17.51 18.04
CA LYS A 129 5.35 -17.56 18.76
C LYS A 129 5.48 -17.29 20.27
N ASP A 130 6.68 -17.51 20.82
CA ASP A 130 6.99 -17.24 22.23
C ASP A 130 7.53 -15.82 22.47
N GLY A 131 7.73 -15.04 21.40
CA GLY A 131 8.30 -13.69 21.46
C GLY A 131 9.83 -13.67 21.49
N LYS A 132 10.49 -14.77 21.14
CA LYS A 132 11.94 -14.83 21.04
C LYS A 132 12.40 -14.46 19.64
N PRO A 133 13.52 -13.74 19.49
CA PRO A 133 14.07 -13.47 18.17
C PRO A 133 14.49 -14.76 17.47
N TYR A 134 14.25 -14.83 16.15
CA TYR A 134 14.84 -15.87 15.31
C TYR A 134 16.37 -15.71 15.23
N ALA A 135 17.07 -16.76 14.82
CA ALA A 135 18.53 -16.70 14.55
C ALA A 135 18.85 -15.62 13.50
N ASN A 136 18.04 -15.55 12.42
CA ASN A 136 17.98 -14.40 11.54
C ASN A 136 16.96 -13.40 12.10
N LEU A 137 17.41 -12.25 12.59
CA LEU A 137 16.51 -11.23 13.17
C LEU A 137 15.41 -10.78 12.20
N ALA A 138 15.69 -10.80 10.91
CA ALA A 138 14.74 -10.41 9.87
C ALA A 138 14.05 -11.61 9.18
N GLU A 139 14.01 -12.79 9.80
CA GLU A 139 13.39 -14.02 9.25
C GLU A 139 12.03 -13.76 8.62
N MET A 140 11.14 -13.13 9.37
CA MET A 140 9.77 -12.86 8.91
C MET A 140 9.75 -11.82 7.77
N GLY A 141 10.63 -10.82 7.80
CA GLY A 141 10.81 -9.86 6.71
C GLY A 141 11.37 -10.50 5.44
N GLU A 142 12.30 -11.45 5.57
CA GLU A 142 12.82 -12.26 4.46
C GLU A 142 11.71 -13.07 3.79
N ARG A 143 10.75 -13.61 4.57
CA ARG A 143 9.57 -14.31 4.06
C ARG A 143 8.64 -13.40 3.24
N MET A 144 8.50 -12.13 3.63
CA MET A 144 7.73 -11.16 2.85
C MET A 144 8.41 -10.87 1.50
N VAL A 145 9.74 -10.71 1.51
CA VAL A 145 10.51 -10.50 0.27
C VAL A 145 10.46 -11.74 -0.63
N ALA A 146 10.58 -12.96 -0.09
CA ALA A 146 10.45 -14.21 -0.84
C ALA A 146 9.04 -14.38 -1.44
N ALA A 147 8.01 -14.02 -0.69
CA ALA A 147 6.63 -14.00 -1.18
C ALA A 147 6.44 -13.03 -2.34
N ALA A 148 7.02 -11.81 -2.24
CA ALA A 148 6.97 -10.82 -3.31
C ALA A 148 7.68 -11.30 -4.58
N GLN A 149 8.83 -11.97 -4.46
CA GLN A 149 9.53 -12.60 -5.58
C GLN A 149 8.70 -13.74 -6.21
N THR A 150 8.04 -14.53 -5.37
CA THR A 150 7.15 -15.61 -5.83
C THR A 150 5.97 -15.06 -6.62
N ALA A 151 5.37 -13.98 -6.15
CA ALA A 151 4.29 -13.31 -6.84
C ALA A 151 4.77 -12.46 -8.04
N GLY A 152 5.99 -11.94 -8.02
CA GLY A 152 6.51 -11.04 -9.04
C GLY A 152 6.08 -9.60 -8.86
N ILE A 153 5.77 -9.16 -7.63
CA ILE A 153 5.47 -7.78 -7.24
C ILE A 153 6.73 -7.10 -6.68
N GLY A 154 6.88 -5.79 -6.87
CA GLY A 154 7.90 -5.02 -6.16
C GLY A 154 7.51 -4.82 -4.69
N ILE A 155 8.49 -4.83 -3.78
CA ILE A 155 8.24 -4.66 -2.35
C ILE A 155 9.13 -3.60 -1.72
N THR A 156 8.54 -2.75 -0.89
CA THR A 156 9.26 -1.95 0.09
C THR A 156 9.01 -2.58 1.45
N LEU A 157 10.03 -3.26 1.99
CA LEU A 157 9.94 -3.83 3.33
C LEU A 157 10.09 -2.70 4.35
N VAL A 158 9.09 -2.54 5.21
CA VAL A 158 9.03 -1.51 6.25
C VAL A 158 8.99 -2.18 7.61
N PRO A 159 10.16 -2.55 8.21
CA PRO A 159 10.20 -3.10 9.55
C PRO A 159 9.70 -2.06 10.56
N VAL A 160 8.87 -2.51 11.49
CA VAL A 160 8.15 -1.63 12.41
C VAL A 160 8.76 -1.64 13.79
N PHE A 161 9.07 -0.48 14.34
CA PHE A 161 9.36 -0.34 15.74
C PHE A 161 8.07 -0.36 16.57
N TYR A 162 7.94 -1.37 17.43
CA TYR A 162 6.82 -1.54 18.33
C TYR A 162 7.37 -1.84 19.74
N GLN A 163 7.08 -1.02 20.74
CA GLN A 163 7.71 -1.07 22.06
C GLN A 163 6.69 -1.16 23.20
N LYS A 164 5.53 -0.52 23.08
CA LYS A 164 4.56 -0.32 24.16
C LYS A 164 3.19 -0.91 23.81
N GLY A 165 2.41 -1.24 24.84
CA GLY A 165 1.03 -1.73 24.70
C GLY A 165 -0.01 -0.65 24.43
N GLY A 166 0.34 0.60 24.69
CA GLY A 166 -0.46 1.81 24.59
C GLY A 166 0.31 2.98 25.21
N PHE A 167 -0.28 4.17 25.23
CA PHE A 167 0.33 5.35 25.87
C PHE A 167 0.62 5.08 27.37
N GLY A 168 1.91 5.04 27.74
CA GLY A 168 2.34 4.75 29.10
C GLY A 168 2.07 3.31 29.59
N VAL A 169 1.65 2.41 28.71
CA VAL A 169 1.27 1.03 29.06
C VAL A 169 2.33 0.06 28.57
N ASP A 170 2.75 -0.86 29.41
CA ASP A 170 3.69 -1.91 29.04
C ASP A 170 3.08 -2.91 28.04
N PRO A 171 3.91 -3.59 27.23
CA PRO A 171 3.44 -4.57 26.27
C PRO A 171 2.67 -5.70 26.93
N GLN A 172 1.55 -6.08 26.30
CA GLN A 172 0.77 -7.24 26.75
C GLN A 172 1.36 -8.54 26.18
N PRO A 173 1.16 -9.70 26.84
CA PRO A 173 1.68 -11.00 26.39
C PRO A 173 1.32 -11.33 24.94
N ARG A 174 0.15 -10.90 24.47
CA ARG A 174 -0.31 -11.11 23.07
C ARG A 174 0.45 -10.29 22.03
N GLN A 175 1.19 -9.24 22.44
CA GLN A 175 2.01 -8.39 21.57
C GLN A 175 3.46 -8.88 21.46
N ARG A 176 3.82 -9.97 22.17
CA ARG A 176 5.22 -10.42 22.33
C ARG A 176 5.99 -10.61 21.03
N ARG A 177 5.30 -10.95 19.92
CA ARG A 177 5.94 -11.15 18.61
C ARG A 177 6.37 -9.85 17.92
N PHE A 178 5.87 -8.70 18.40
CA PHE A 178 6.08 -7.40 17.76
C PHE A 178 7.20 -6.60 18.43
N ILE A 179 7.54 -6.92 19.69
CA ILE A 179 8.23 -6.03 20.60
C ILE A 179 9.74 -6.00 20.36
N SER A 180 10.24 -4.84 19.97
CA SER A 180 11.62 -4.41 20.18
C SER A 180 11.66 -3.54 21.45
N LYS A 181 12.43 -3.93 22.45
CA LYS A 181 12.43 -3.25 23.76
C LYS A 181 13.11 -1.89 23.71
N THR A 182 14.10 -1.74 22.82
CA THR A 182 14.93 -0.55 22.69
C THR A 182 15.10 -0.15 21.22
N THR A 183 15.47 1.10 20.99
CA THR A 183 15.86 1.57 19.66
C THR A 183 17.03 0.77 19.08
N ASP A 184 17.98 0.31 19.92
CA ASP A 184 19.13 -0.46 19.46
C ASP A 184 18.72 -1.87 18.96
N GLU A 185 17.72 -2.50 19.59
CA GLU A 185 17.12 -3.75 19.07
C GLU A 185 16.45 -3.52 17.74
N TYR A 186 15.69 -2.43 17.62
CA TYR A 186 15.05 -2.07 16.35
C TYR A 186 16.06 -1.77 15.24
N PHE A 187 17.15 -1.03 15.53
CA PHE A 187 18.17 -0.75 14.50
C PHE A 187 18.91 -2.00 14.06
N ARG A 188 19.14 -2.98 14.93
CA ARG A 188 19.68 -4.29 14.50
C ARG A 188 18.73 -5.03 13.57
N LEU A 189 17.42 -4.99 13.84
CA LEU A 189 16.41 -5.54 12.93
C LEU A 189 16.38 -4.81 11.58
N LEU A 190 16.45 -3.47 11.59
CA LEU A 190 16.49 -2.65 10.39
C LEU A 190 17.74 -2.94 9.56
N GLU A 191 18.90 -3.11 10.18
CA GLU A 191 20.14 -3.49 9.53
C GLU A 191 20.05 -4.89 8.91
N ALA A 192 19.56 -5.89 9.64
CA ALA A 192 19.32 -7.22 9.11
C ALA A 192 18.38 -7.20 7.90
N SER A 193 17.30 -6.42 7.96
CA SER A 193 16.36 -6.21 6.85
C SER A 193 17.02 -5.53 5.65
N SER A 194 17.96 -4.60 5.88
CA SER A 194 18.69 -3.93 4.80
C SER A 194 19.58 -4.90 3.99
N VAL A 195 20.14 -5.92 4.63
CA VAL A 195 20.92 -6.97 3.95
C VAL A 195 20.02 -7.77 3.01
N ILE A 196 18.81 -8.12 3.46
CA ILE A 196 17.84 -8.87 2.65
C ILE A 196 17.45 -8.09 1.40
N VAL A 197 17.04 -6.84 1.55
CA VAL A 197 16.60 -6.04 0.40
C VAL A 197 17.73 -5.74 -0.58
N LYS A 198 18.97 -5.54 -0.12
CA LYS A 198 20.13 -5.33 -1.00
C LYS A 198 20.41 -6.54 -1.91
N ASN A 199 20.06 -7.73 -1.48
CA ASN A 199 20.24 -8.96 -2.25
C ASN A 199 19.08 -9.24 -3.22
N ASN A 200 18.08 -8.36 -3.28
CA ASN A 200 16.84 -8.54 -4.05
C ASN A 200 16.55 -7.31 -4.92
N ALA A 201 16.68 -7.44 -6.23
CA ALA A 201 16.62 -6.32 -7.19
C ALA A 201 15.29 -5.57 -7.20
N HIS A 202 14.18 -6.18 -6.75
CA HIS A 202 12.83 -5.62 -6.72
C HIS A 202 12.36 -5.32 -5.30
N ALA A 203 13.30 -5.28 -4.35
CA ALA A 203 13.02 -4.92 -2.96
C ALA A 203 13.70 -3.60 -2.60
N SER A 204 13.04 -2.80 -1.79
CA SER A 204 13.59 -1.60 -1.17
C SER A 204 13.29 -1.58 0.33
N LEU A 205 13.91 -0.66 1.06
CA LEU A 205 13.73 -0.53 2.50
C LEU A 205 13.01 0.76 2.83
N GLY A 206 12.04 0.69 3.73
CA GLY A 206 11.53 1.80 4.52
C GLY A 206 11.83 1.57 6.00
N PHE A 207 11.45 2.51 6.84
CA PHE A 207 11.49 2.33 8.30
C PHE A 207 10.25 2.93 8.93
N SER A 208 9.94 2.52 10.16
CA SER A 208 8.73 3.01 10.80
C SER A 208 8.80 2.96 12.32
N VAL A 209 7.96 3.79 12.91
CA VAL A 209 7.41 3.63 14.24
C VAL A 209 5.95 3.23 14.05
N HIS A 210 5.46 2.21 14.78
CA HIS A 210 4.08 1.76 14.57
C HIS A 210 3.08 2.92 14.70
N SER A 211 3.16 3.63 15.82
CA SER A 211 2.32 4.81 16.15
C SER A 211 2.85 5.43 17.45
N LEU A 212 2.40 6.62 17.80
CA LEU A 212 2.76 7.27 19.08
C LEU A 212 2.25 6.51 20.31
N ARG A 213 1.23 5.65 20.15
CA ARG A 213 0.76 4.78 21.24
C ARG A 213 1.67 3.57 21.49
N ALA A 214 2.47 3.19 20.48
CA ALA A 214 3.27 1.96 20.52
C ALA A 214 4.77 2.19 20.78
N VAL A 215 5.24 3.44 20.72
CA VAL A 215 6.63 3.83 21.00
C VAL A 215 6.63 5.11 21.81
N THR A 216 7.56 5.24 22.75
CA THR A 216 7.66 6.48 23.56
C THR A 216 8.02 7.67 22.66
N SER A 217 7.65 8.87 23.12
CA SER A 217 7.99 10.13 22.41
C SER A 217 9.50 10.27 22.18
N GLU A 218 10.30 9.99 23.20
CA GLU A 218 11.77 10.04 23.13
C GLU A 218 12.33 9.06 22.09
N ASP A 219 11.89 7.80 22.14
CA ASP A 219 12.36 6.76 21.22
C ASP A 219 11.84 6.98 19.79
N THR A 220 10.67 7.58 19.62
CA THR A 220 10.17 8.00 18.31
C THR A 220 11.10 9.05 17.68
N ILE A 221 11.46 10.10 18.42
CA ILE A 221 12.39 11.14 17.96
C ILE A 221 13.77 10.52 17.69
N LYS A 222 14.28 9.70 18.59
CA LYS A 222 15.57 9.00 18.46
C LYS A 222 15.60 8.12 17.21
N THR A 223 14.53 7.36 16.97
CA THR A 223 14.39 6.49 15.79
C THR A 223 14.45 7.29 14.50
N PHE A 224 13.65 8.35 14.39
CA PHE A 224 13.64 9.19 13.18
C PHE A 224 15.01 9.85 12.93
N ASN A 225 15.64 10.41 13.97
CA ASN A 225 16.90 11.14 13.85
C ASN A 225 18.08 10.25 13.44
N ASN A 226 18.11 9.00 13.90
CA ASN A 226 19.20 8.06 13.66
C ASN A 226 18.98 7.12 12.48
N SER A 227 17.79 7.15 11.85
CA SER A 227 17.50 6.34 10.66
C SER A 227 18.17 6.89 9.40
N PRO A 228 18.39 6.05 8.36
CA PRO A 228 18.89 6.50 7.07
C PRO A 228 18.04 7.63 6.49
N LYS A 229 18.67 8.63 5.88
CA LYS A 229 18.00 9.86 5.43
C LYS A 229 17.36 9.77 4.04
N ASP A 230 17.62 8.70 3.32
CA ASP A 230 17.23 8.46 1.92
C ASP A 230 16.10 7.44 1.75
N ILE A 231 15.55 6.90 2.85
CA ILE A 231 14.43 5.95 2.84
C ILE A 231 13.15 6.54 3.44
N PRO A 232 11.95 6.07 3.01
CA PRO A 232 10.68 6.57 3.51
C PRO A 232 10.42 6.16 4.97
N PHE A 233 9.71 7.02 5.68
CA PHE A 233 9.23 6.82 7.06
C PHE A 233 7.71 6.64 7.06
N HIS A 234 7.24 5.54 7.64
CA HIS A 234 5.81 5.22 7.74
C HIS A 234 5.36 5.21 9.20
N ILE A 235 4.14 5.67 9.46
CA ILE A 235 3.55 5.71 10.81
C ILE A 235 2.02 5.77 10.75
N HIS A 236 1.32 4.98 11.58
CA HIS A 236 -0.11 5.18 11.83
C HIS A 236 -0.31 6.41 12.72
N VAL A 237 -1.27 7.25 12.37
CA VAL A 237 -1.53 8.46 13.14
C VAL A 237 -2.99 8.91 13.03
N ALA A 238 -3.59 9.24 14.18
CA ALA A 238 -4.95 9.78 14.29
C ALA A 238 -6.01 8.90 13.58
N GLU A 239 -5.85 7.59 13.67
CA GLU A 239 -6.75 6.58 13.08
C GLU A 239 -8.10 6.58 13.79
N GLN A 240 -8.08 6.49 15.13
CA GLN A 240 -9.25 6.34 16.00
C GLN A 240 -9.42 7.54 16.93
N LEU A 241 -10.68 7.92 17.20
CA LEU A 241 -10.98 8.98 18.19
C LEU A 241 -10.39 8.68 19.58
N LYS A 242 -10.38 7.39 19.98
CA LYS A 242 -9.76 6.97 21.22
C LYS A 242 -8.24 7.21 21.23
N GLU A 243 -7.56 6.96 20.12
CA GLU A 243 -6.13 7.28 19.98
C GLU A 243 -5.88 8.78 20.18
N VAL A 244 -6.73 9.63 19.58
CA VAL A 244 -6.62 11.09 19.72
C VAL A 244 -6.79 11.50 21.17
N SER A 245 -7.83 11.01 21.87
CA SER A 245 -8.09 11.35 23.27
C SER A 245 -6.99 10.85 24.22
N ASP A 246 -6.52 9.63 24.00
CA ASP A 246 -5.45 9.03 24.82
C ASP A 246 -4.11 9.77 24.60
N CYS A 247 -3.81 10.20 23.38
CA CYS A 247 -2.61 10.99 23.06
C CYS A 247 -2.66 12.36 23.74
N ILE A 248 -3.79 13.05 23.72
CA ILE A 248 -3.98 14.33 24.42
C ILE A 248 -3.78 14.13 25.92
N ALA A 249 -4.37 13.10 26.49
CA ALA A 249 -4.25 12.81 27.93
C ALA A 249 -2.79 12.51 28.33
N HIS A 250 -2.01 11.87 27.45
CA HIS A 250 -0.63 11.47 27.74
C HIS A 250 0.41 12.55 27.43
N THR A 251 0.25 13.27 26.32
CA THR A 251 1.25 14.23 25.78
C THR A 251 0.83 15.69 25.87
N GLY A 252 -0.45 15.97 26.14
CA GLY A 252 -1.02 17.31 26.04
C GLY A 252 -1.31 17.77 24.60
N GLN A 253 -1.09 16.91 23.59
CA GLN A 253 -1.21 17.24 22.16
C GLN A 253 -1.98 16.15 21.42
N ARG A 254 -2.63 16.53 20.33
CA ARG A 254 -3.20 15.60 19.36
C ARG A 254 -2.07 14.84 18.62
N PRO A 255 -2.30 13.63 18.08
CA PRO A 255 -1.23 12.82 17.48
C PRO A 255 -0.49 13.53 16.35
N MET A 256 -1.22 14.11 15.39
CA MET A 256 -0.61 14.82 14.26
C MET A 256 0.07 16.13 14.70
N GLN A 257 -0.54 16.86 15.63
CA GLN A 257 0.07 18.06 16.22
C GLN A 257 1.41 17.72 16.89
N TRP A 258 1.46 16.60 17.61
CA TRP A 258 2.70 16.13 18.23
C TRP A 258 3.78 15.84 17.16
N LEU A 259 3.43 15.14 16.06
CA LEU A 259 4.38 14.88 14.98
C LEU A 259 4.93 16.17 14.37
N LEU A 260 4.05 17.12 14.03
CA LEU A 260 4.44 18.40 13.41
C LEU A 260 5.31 19.27 14.33
N ASN A 261 5.11 19.17 15.65
CA ASN A 261 5.89 19.95 16.62
C ASN A 261 7.25 19.33 16.98
N ASN A 262 7.40 18.01 16.87
CA ASN A 262 8.57 17.30 17.38
C ASN A 262 9.45 16.66 16.30
N LEU A 263 8.93 16.50 15.08
CA LEU A 263 9.68 15.93 13.95
C LEU A 263 9.66 16.88 12.74
N PRO A 264 10.72 16.88 11.91
CA PRO A 264 10.76 17.68 10.68
C PRO A 264 9.97 16.98 9.58
N VAL A 265 8.63 16.99 9.69
CA VAL A 265 7.73 16.33 8.74
C VAL A 265 7.99 16.89 7.33
N ASN A 266 8.20 16.01 6.36
CA ASN A 266 8.55 16.34 4.96
C ASN A 266 8.11 15.21 4.03
N GLU A 267 8.53 15.25 2.75
CA GLU A 267 8.14 14.27 1.72
C GLU A 267 8.52 12.80 2.00
N ARG A 268 9.32 12.54 3.03
CA ARG A 268 9.65 11.18 3.47
C ARG A 268 8.59 10.55 4.37
N PHE A 269 7.68 11.37 4.93
CA PHE A 269 6.66 10.89 5.85
C PHE A 269 5.45 10.35 5.10
N HIS A 270 5.06 9.12 5.43
CA HIS A 270 3.86 8.44 4.98
C HIS A 270 2.99 8.17 6.20
N MET A 271 2.03 9.07 6.43
CA MET A 271 1.18 9.11 7.62
C MET A 271 -0.12 8.36 7.32
N VAL A 272 -0.21 7.12 7.85
CA VAL A 272 -1.31 6.21 7.54
C VAL A 272 -2.57 6.65 8.28
N HIS A 273 -3.70 6.58 7.60
CA HIS A 273 -5.05 7.01 7.97
C HIS A 273 -5.19 8.53 8.09
N SER A 274 -4.62 9.13 9.13
CA SER A 274 -4.79 10.58 9.41
C SER A 274 -6.28 11.01 9.45
N THR A 275 -7.17 10.10 9.85
CA THR A 275 -8.63 10.23 9.72
C THR A 275 -9.17 11.44 10.46
N HIS A 276 -8.64 11.67 11.69
CA HIS A 276 -9.16 12.67 12.61
C HIS A 276 -8.25 13.90 12.74
N LEU A 277 -7.96 14.57 11.62
CA LEU A 277 -7.21 15.84 11.63
C LEU A 277 -8.13 17.03 11.90
N ASP A 278 -7.67 17.97 12.73
CA ASP A 278 -8.29 19.30 12.82
C ASP A 278 -7.78 20.26 11.71
N ASP A 279 -8.26 21.51 11.71
CA ASP A 279 -7.89 22.47 10.66
C ASP A 279 -6.42 22.87 10.68
N GLN A 280 -5.80 22.92 11.86
CA GLN A 280 -4.39 23.27 12.01
C GLN A 280 -3.48 22.11 11.57
N GLU A 281 -3.82 20.91 12.00
CA GLU A 281 -3.13 19.68 11.60
C GLU A 281 -3.20 19.47 10.08
N LEU A 282 -4.39 19.61 9.48
CA LEU A 282 -4.58 19.48 8.04
C LEU A 282 -3.70 20.46 7.25
N LYS A 283 -3.70 21.75 7.64
CA LYS A 283 -2.85 22.77 7.03
C LYS A 283 -1.34 22.50 7.26
N GLY A 284 -0.98 22.05 8.45
CA GLY A 284 0.40 21.72 8.79
C GLY A 284 0.94 20.56 7.95
N VAL A 285 0.18 19.48 7.80
CA VAL A 285 0.54 18.33 6.95
C VAL A 285 0.65 18.75 5.49
N SER A 286 -0.33 19.46 4.96
CA SER A 286 -0.30 19.93 3.57
C SER A 286 0.92 20.80 3.30
N ALA A 287 1.27 21.71 4.22
CA ALA A 287 2.43 22.61 4.08
C ALA A 287 3.77 21.90 4.25
N SER A 288 3.83 20.79 5.00
CA SER A 288 5.06 20.04 5.26
C SER A 288 5.60 19.28 4.04
N GLY A 289 4.74 19.01 3.06
CA GLY A 289 5.03 18.13 1.93
C GLY A 289 4.96 16.63 2.26
N GLY A 290 4.57 16.26 3.48
CA GLY A 290 4.32 14.88 3.87
C GLY A 290 3.11 14.28 3.16
N HIS A 291 3.05 12.97 3.12
CA HIS A 291 2.02 12.20 2.40
C HIS A 291 1.07 11.54 3.40
N VAL A 292 -0.23 11.60 3.13
CA VAL A 292 -1.23 10.80 3.83
C VAL A 292 -1.44 9.50 3.05
N VAL A 293 -1.51 8.37 3.74
CA VAL A 293 -1.85 7.06 3.14
C VAL A 293 -3.24 6.68 3.63
N LEU A 294 -4.20 6.68 2.72
CA LEU A 294 -5.60 6.33 3.00
C LEU A 294 -5.84 4.86 2.72
N CYS A 295 -6.58 4.20 3.58
CA CYS A 295 -6.97 2.79 3.45
C CYS A 295 -8.50 2.66 3.51
N PRO A 296 -9.21 3.20 2.48
CA PRO A 296 -10.66 3.44 2.55
C PRO A 296 -11.51 2.22 2.89
N SER A 297 -11.19 1.06 2.33
CA SER A 297 -11.92 -0.18 2.62
C SER A 297 -11.74 -0.63 4.07
N THR A 298 -10.51 -0.57 4.60
CA THR A 298 -10.23 -0.89 6.02
C THR A 298 -10.85 0.13 6.96
N GLU A 299 -10.69 1.44 6.71
CA GLU A 299 -11.29 2.51 7.50
C GLU A 299 -12.82 2.39 7.55
N GLY A 300 -13.43 1.96 6.43
CA GLY A 300 -14.86 1.65 6.38
C GLY A 300 -15.25 0.41 7.19
N ASN A 301 -14.46 -0.66 7.10
CA ASN A 301 -14.71 -1.90 7.82
C ASN A 301 -14.52 -1.75 9.34
N LEU A 302 -13.51 -0.98 9.75
CA LEU A 302 -13.21 -0.73 11.17
C LEU A 302 -14.04 0.41 11.79
N GLY A 303 -14.81 1.15 10.97
CA GLY A 303 -15.60 2.26 11.47
C GLY A 303 -14.78 3.46 11.92
N ASP A 304 -13.61 3.70 11.32
CA ASP A 304 -12.67 4.75 11.72
C ASP A 304 -13.23 6.15 11.52
N GLY A 305 -14.05 6.34 10.48
CA GLY A 305 -14.61 7.64 10.12
C GLY A 305 -14.20 8.09 8.71
N PHE A 306 -14.26 9.41 8.48
CA PHE A 306 -14.00 9.97 7.16
C PHE A 306 -12.86 10.98 7.21
N PHE A 307 -11.80 10.71 6.43
CA PHE A 307 -10.77 11.70 6.18
C PHE A 307 -11.33 12.91 5.42
N ARG A 308 -10.88 14.11 5.75
CA ARG A 308 -11.35 15.39 5.18
C ARG A 308 -10.70 15.68 3.82
N MET A 309 -10.99 14.83 2.84
CA MET A 309 -10.30 14.78 1.55
C MET A 309 -10.42 16.07 0.75
N LYS A 310 -11.62 16.65 0.70
CA LYS A 310 -11.88 17.87 -0.08
C LYS A 310 -11.04 19.05 0.41
N GLU A 311 -11.01 19.26 1.72
CA GLU A 311 -10.23 20.33 2.36
C GLU A 311 -8.74 20.08 2.21
N TYR A 312 -8.31 18.82 2.35
CA TYR A 312 -6.91 18.44 2.23
C TYR A 312 -6.36 18.67 0.82
N CYS A 313 -7.12 18.24 -0.21
CA CYS A 313 -6.77 18.52 -1.61
C CYS A 313 -6.78 20.02 -1.91
N GLY A 314 -7.77 20.75 -1.39
CA GLY A 314 -7.83 22.21 -1.53
C GLY A 314 -6.64 22.96 -0.92
N ALA A 315 -5.98 22.37 0.07
CA ALA A 315 -4.75 22.87 0.67
C ALA A 315 -3.47 22.35 -0.04
N GLY A 316 -3.58 21.61 -1.14
CA GLY A 316 -2.44 21.02 -1.86
C GLY A 316 -1.81 19.81 -1.18
N GLY A 317 -2.57 19.12 -0.33
CA GLY A 317 -2.14 17.92 0.37
C GLY A 317 -1.87 16.75 -0.56
N ARG A 318 -0.86 15.94 -0.26
CA ARG A 318 -0.42 14.78 -1.03
C ARG A 318 -0.90 13.48 -0.39
N TRP A 319 -1.37 12.54 -1.20
CA TRP A 319 -1.94 11.30 -0.68
C TRP A 319 -1.76 10.10 -1.61
N SER A 320 -1.79 8.92 -1.03
CA SER A 320 -1.80 7.64 -1.73
C SER A 320 -2.82 6.70 -1.09
N ILE A 321 -2.99 5.52 -1.69
CA ILE A 321 -3.87 4.47 -1.17
C ILE A 321 -3.07 3.27 -0.66
N GLY A 322 -3.61 2.61 0.36
CA GLY A 322 -3.19 1.32 0.87
C GLY A 322 -4.37 0.38 1.06
N THR A 323 -4.14 -0.90 1.24
CA THR A 323 -5.18 -1.91 1.52
C THR A 323 -5.22 -2.37 2.97
N ASP A 324 -4.19 -2.05 3.74
CA ASP A 324 -4.04 -2.26 5.17
C ASP A 324 -4.43 -3.70 5.62
N SER A 325 -5.67 -3.93 6.07
CA SER A 325 -6.17 -5.24 6.50
C SER A 325 -6.73 -6.13 5.37
N HIS A 326 -6.73 -5.63 4.12
CA HIS A 326 -7.08 -6.38 2.91
C HIS A 326 -8.55 -6.81 2.79
N ILE A 327 -9.47 -6.03 3.32
CA ILE A 327 -10.92 -6.19 3.11
C ILE A 327 -11.26 -5.90 1.64
N GLY A 328 -10.70 -4.83 1.08
CA GLY A 328 -10.71 -4.51 -0.34
C GLY A 328 -9.30 -4.56 -0.92
N LEU A 329 -9.18 -4.94 -2.19
CA LEU A 329 -7.87 -4.96 -2.90
C LEU A 329 -7.87 -4.11 -4.17
N ASN A 330 -9.05 -3.73 -4.71
CA ASN A 330 -9.12 -3.05 -6.00
C ASN A 330 -8.87 -1.54 -5.86
N PRO A 331 -7.82 -0.97 -6.50
CA PRO A 331 -7.53 0.47 -6.42
C PRO A 331 -8.70 1.34 -6.92
N MET A 332 -9.48 0.88 -7.90
CA MET A 332 -10.65 1.63 -8.38
C MET A 332 -11.76 1.69 -7.32
N GLU A 333 -11.89 0.64 -6.50
CA GLU A 333 -12.82 0.63 -5.38
C GLU A 333 -12.37 1.60 -4.28
N GLU A 334 -11.09 1.62 -3.94
CA GLU A 334 -10.53 2.57 -2.96
C GLU A 334 -10.78 4.02 -3.42
N PHE A 335 -10.56 4.34 -4.70
CA PHE A 335 -10.86 5.66 -5.26
C PHE A 335 -12.35 6.01 -5.16
N ARG A 336 -13.24 5.06 -5.52
CA ARG A 336 -14.68 5.28 -5.39
C ARG A 336 -15.09 5.52 -3.94
N MET A 337 -14.54 4.77 -2.99
CA MET A 337 -14.84 4.95 -1.57
C MET A 337 -14.40 6.32 -1.07
N ILE A 338 -13.20 6.79 -1.43
CA ILE A 338 -12.74 8.14 -1.08
C ILE A 338 -13.74 9.19 -1.58
N ASP A 339 -14.08 9.16 -2.87
CA ASP A 339 -14.93 10.18 -3.48
C ASP A 339 -16.38 10.09 -3.00
N TYR A 340 -16.96 8.87 -2.92
CA TYR A 340 -18.34 8.68 -2.49
C TYR A 340 -18.55 9.09 -1.04
N ARG A 341 -17.61 8.83 -0.14
CA ARG A 341 -17.66 9.33 1.25
C ARG A 341 -17.80 10.84 1.30
N GLN A 342 -16.99 11.57 0.52
CA GLN A 342 -17.07 13.04 0.45
C GLN A 342 -18.41 13.52 -0.14
N ARG A 343 -18.88 12.88 -1.22
CA ARG A 343 -20.17 13.22 -1.84
C ARG A 343 -21.33 13.01 -0.88
N LEU A 344 -21.34 11.94 -0.10
CA LEU A 344 -22.36 11.65 0.90
C LEU A 344 -22.34 12.66 2.06
N LEU A 345 -21.15 13.06 2.51
CA LEU A 345 -20.99 14.04 3.60
C LEU A 345 -21.39 15.45 3.17
N THR A 346 -21.02 15.86 1.96
CA THR A 346 -21.15 17.26 1.52
C THR A 346 -22.41 17.52 0.69
N HIS A 347 -23.08 16.46 0.22
CA HIS A 347 -24.18 16.52 -0.76
C HIS A 347 -23.78 17.19 -2.10
N HIS A 348 -22.47 17.17 -2.43
CA HIS A 348 -21.91 17.72 -3.66
C HIS A 348 -21.06 16.67 -4.38
N ARG A 349 -21.01 16.75 -5.72
CA ARG A 349 -20.24 15.81 -6.54
C ARG A 349 -18.80 16.25 -6.84
N ASN A 350 -18.41 17.45 -6.47
CA ASN A 350 -17.11 18.05 -6.77
C ASN A 350 -16.13 17.88 -5.60
N THR A 351 -15.74 16.66 -5.30
CA THR A 351 -14.68 16.38 -4.31
C THR A 351 -13.32 16.87 -4.80
N PHE A 352 -13.00 16.52 -6.04
CA PHE A 352 -11.72 16.81 -6.68
C PHE A 352 -11.85 17.87 -7.78
N PRO A 353 -10.77 18.63 -8.07
CA PRO A 353 -10.75 19.59 -9.17
C PRO A 353 -10.69 18.87 -10.53
N GLY A 354 -11.25 19.49 -11.57
CA GLY A 354 -11.17 19.01 -12.96
C GLY A 354 -11.74 17.61 -13.16
N ASN A 355 -10.97 16.74 -13.82
CA ASN A 355 -11.32 15.32 -13.98
C ASN A 355 -10.91 14.54 -12.72
N ALA A 356 -11.90 14.16 -11.92
CA ALA A 356 -11.67 13.46 -10.66
C ALA A 356 -10.90 12.14 -10.82
N ALA A 357 -11.18 11.36 -11.87
CA ALA A 357 -10.49 10.09 -12.12
C ALA A 357 -9.00 10.32 -12.40
N GLN A 358 -8.68 11.29 -13.23
CA GLN A 358 -7.28 11.63 -13.56
C GLN A 358 -6.54 12.17 -12.35
N TYR A 359 -7.17 13.05 -11.58
CA TYR A 359 -6.59 13.56 -10.35
C TYR A 359 -6.25 12.43 -9.36
N MET A 360 -7.21 11.51 -9.11
CA MET A 360 -7.02 10.40 -8.17
C MET A 360 -5.93 9.45 -8.62
N VAL A 361 -5.91 9.06 -9.90
CA VAL A 361 -4.88 8.16 -10.43
C VAL A 361 -3.50 8.78 -10.33
N ASN A 362 -3.34 10.02 -10.83
CA ASN A 362 -2.04 10.68 -10.85
C ASN A 362 -1.48 10.93 -9.44
N GLU A 363 -2.31 11.47 -8.54
CA GLU A 363 -1.86 11.80 -7.19
C GLU A 363 -1.52 10.54 -6.39
N SER A 364 -2.37 9.52 -6.47
CA SER A 364 -2.13 8.26 -5.78
C SER A 364 -0.88 7.54 -6.29
N VAL A 365 -0.66 7.50 -7.60
CA VAL A 365 0.55 6.89 -8.20
C VAL A 365 1.80 7.67 -7.80
N LEU A 366 1.75 9.00 -7.84
CA LEU A 366 2.89 9.85 -7.50
C LEU A 366 3.30 9.70 -6.03
N SER A 367 2.34 9.85 -5.13
CA SER A 367 2.55 9.73 -3.70
C SER A 367 2.88 8.29 -3.29
N GLY A 368 2.25 7.29 -3.92
CA GLY A 368 2.54 5.88 -3.70
C GLY A 368 3.97 5.51 -4.07
N ARG A 369 4.50 6.06 -5.16
CA ARG A 369 5.92 5.89 -5.53
C ARG A 369 6.88 6.42 -4.48
N MET A 370 6.55 7.57 -3.88
CA MET A 370 7.36 8.13 -2.78
C MET A 370 7.37 7.19 -1.57
N ALA A 371 6.24 6.54 -1.26
CA ALA A 371 6.14 5.53 -0.21
C ALA A 371 7.02 4.28 -0.47
N MET A 372 7.36 4.02 -1.74
CA MET A 372 8.22 2.91 -2.20
C MET A 372 9.68 3.32 -2.45
N ASN A 373 10.07 4.53 -2.06
CA ASN A 373 11.37 5.11 -2.38
C ASN A 373 11.64 5.26 -3.90
N MET A 374 10.59 5.39 -4.71
CA MET A 374 10.67 5.63 -6.14
C MET A 374 10.52 7.12 -6.43
N ARG A 375 11.47 7.72 -7.14
CA ARG A 375 11.51 9.19 -7.30
C ARG A 375 11.08 9.69 -8.69
N HIS A 376 10.74 8.80 -9.62
CA HIS A 376 10.26 9.22 -10.94
C HIS A 376 8.79 9.69 -10.84
N ARG A 377 8.51 10.79 -11.53
CA ARG A 377 7.20 11.47 -11.43
C ARG A 377 6.26 11.17 -12.60
N GLU A 378 6.82 10.80 -13.76
CA GLU A 378 6.02 10.50 -14.95
C GLU A 378 5.39 9.11 -14.84
N ASN A 379 4.18 8.95 -15.35
CA ASN A 379 3.48 7.65 -15.36
C ASN A 379 4.31 6.59 -16.07
N PHE A 380 4.82 6.95 -17.25
CA PHE A 380 5.75 6.12 -18.02
C PHE A 380 6.89 7.00 -18.52
N ALA A 381 8.12 6.66 -18.15
CA ALA A 381 9.32 7.42 -18.50
C ALA A 381 10.40 6.51 -19.09
N MET A 382 11.20 7.07 -19.99
CA MET A 382 12.35 6.38 -20.55
C MET A 382 13.30 5.91 -19.43
N ASN A 383 13.85 4.71 -19.59
CA ASN A 383 14.76 4.05 -18.63
C ASN A 383 14.13 3.65 -17.30
N GLN A 384 12.82 3.85 -17.10
CA GLN A 384 12.08 3.34 -15.93
C GLN A 384 11.47 1.97 -16.23
N PRO A 385 11.21 1.14 -15.19
CA PRO A 385 10.47 -0.11 -15.35
C PRO A 385 9.13 0.11 -16.07
N PHE A 386 8.75 -0.82 -16.93
CA PHE A 386 7.42 -0.80 -17.54
C PHE A 386 6.46 -1.61 -16.68
N ASP A 387 5.73 -0.92 -15.82
CA ASP A 387 4.72 -1.47 -14.92
C ASP A 387 3.36 -0.89 -15.28
N ALA A 388 2.40 -1.75 -15.62
CA ALA A 388 1.11 -1.31 -16.10
C ALA A 388 -0.04 -2.22 -15.68
N LEU A 389 -1.19 -1.62 -15.35
CA LEU A 389 -2.49 -2.27 -15.45
C LEU A 389 -3.03 -2.06 -16.85
N VAL A 390 -3.41 -3.13 -17.53
CA VAL A 390 -4.03 -3.06 -18.85
C VAL A 390 -5.51 -3.41 -18.76
N VAL A 391 -6.37 -2.47 -19.17
CA VAL A 391 -7.83 -2.64 -19.20
C VAL A 391 -8.26 -2.89 -20.63
N SER A 392 -9.08 -3.91 -20.88
CA SER A 392 -9.50 -4.30 -22.22
C SER A 392 -10.31 -3.21 -22.92
N SER A 393 -9.84 -2.76 -24.09
CA SER A 393 -10.56 -1.79 -24.92
C SER A 393 -11.80 -2.39 -25.59
N LEU A 394 -11.93 -3.72 -25.55
CA LEU A 394 -13.09 -4.43 -26.11
C LEU A 394 -14.32 -4.36 -25.20
N SER A 395 -14.19 -3.83 -23.97
CA SER A 395 -15.33 -3.63 -23.09
C SER A 395 -16.31 -2.62 -23.70
N PRO A 396 -17.61 -2.94 -23.82
CA PRO A 396 -18.61 -2.02 -24.37
C PRO A 396 -18.69 -0.67 -23.63
N LEU A 397 -18.40 -0.65 -22.32
CA LEU A 397 -18.39 0.57 -21.52
C LEU A 397 -17.24 1.53 -21.87
N LEU A 398 -16.21 1.04 -22.56
CA LEU A 398 -15.02 1.81 -22.93
C LEU A 398 -14.99 2.15 -24.43
N ALA A 399 -16.04 1.82 -25.19
CA ALA A 399 -16.12 2.06 -26.64
C ALA A 399 -16.34 3.55 -27.03
N GLY A 400 -16.34 4.46 -26.06
CA GLY A 400 -16.59 5.88 -26.27
C GLY A 400 -15.34 6.69 -26.59
N SER A 401 -15.45 8.02 -26.37
CA SER A 401 -14.32 8.95 -26.52
C SER A 401 -13.24 8.69 -25.47
N LEU A 402 -11.96 8.75 -25.84
CA LEU A 402 -10.81 8.65 -24.94
C LEU A 402 -10.89 9.62 -23.76
N ALA A 403 -11.51 10.78 -23.94
CA ALA A 403 -11.73 11.75 -22.86
C ALA A 403 -12.54 11.19 -21.68
N ASN A 404 -13.37 10.16 -21.90
CA ASN A 404 -14.20 9.54 -20.84
C ASN A 404 -13.67 8.19 -20.37
N VAL A 405 -12.71 7.59 -21.07
CA VAL A 405 -12.24 6.21 -20.79
C VAL A 405 -11.74 6.09 -19.34
N LEU A 406 -10.90 7.02 -18.88
CA LEU A 406 -10.36 6.94 -17.52
C LEU A 406 -11.46 7.06 -16.45
N SER A 407 -12.43 7.96 -16.66
CA SER A 407 -13.59 8.09 -15.75
C SER A 407 -14.44 6.82 -15.77
N SER A 408 -14.64 6.20 -16.93
CA SER A 408 -15.37 4.91 -17.03
C SER A 408 -14.60 3.79 -16.32
N ILE A 409 -13.27 3.75 -16.43
CA ILE A 409 -12.44 2.77 -15.72
C ILE A 409 -12.56 2.98 -14.21
N VAL A 410 -12.38 4.20 -13.70
CA VAL A 410 -12.42 4.45 -12.25
C VAL A 410 -13.82 4.20 -11.67
N TYR A 411 -14.89 4.68 -12.31
CA TYR A 411 -16.22 4.68 -11.72
C TYR A 411 -17.12 3.49 -12.11
N ALA A 412 -16.83 2.81 -13.21
CA ALA A 412 -17.72 1.80 -13.77
C ALA A 412 -17.05 0.46 -14.10
N SER A 413 -15.73 0.33 -13.97
CA SER A 413 -15.07 -0.95 -14.22
C SER A 413 -15.11 -1.88 -13.00
N ASP A 414 -14.92 -3.15 -13.29
CA ASP A 414 -14.58 -4.20 -12.34
C ASP A 414 -13.42 -5.06 -12.90
N PRO A 415 -12.79 -5.92 -12.08
CA PRO A 415 -11.62 -6.69 -12.51
C PRO A 415 -11.84 -7.64 -13.70
N SER A 416 -13.08 -7.95 -14.08
CA SER A 416 -13.37 -8.77 -15.26
C SER A 416 -13.02 -8.04 -16.57
N MET A 417 -12.92 -6.71 -16.52
CA MET A 417 -12.52 -5.88 -17.65
C MET A 417 -10.98 -5.74 -17.79
N TYR A 418 -10.20 -6.29 -16.86
CA TYR A 418 -8.76 -6.18 -16.89
C TYR A 418 -8.15 -7.27 -17.78
N GLU A 419 -7.40 -6.86 -18.81
CA GLU A 419 -6.60 -7.76 -19.64
C GLU A 419 -5.48 -8.39 -18.82
N GLY A 420 -4.86 -7.60 -17.90
CA GLY A 420 -3.85 -8.09 -16.99
C GLY A 420 -2.92 -7.02 -16.45
N THR A 421 -1.85 -7.48 -15.81
CA THR A 421 -0.84 -6.64 -15.19
C THR A 421 0.55 -6.99 -15.68
N ILE A 422 1.29 -5.97 -16.06
CA ILE A 422 2.69 -6.05 -16.51
C ILE A 422 3.56 -5.49 -15.38
N VAL A 423 4.62 -6.22 -15.01
CA VAL A 423 5.66 -5.78 -14.08
C VAL A 423 7.02 -5.98 -14.73
N ASN A 424 7.85 -4.94 -14.72
CA ASN A 424 9.16 -4.95 -15.39
C ASN A 424 9.07 -5.48 -16.83
N GLY A 425 8.07 -5.00 -17.58
CA GLY A 425 7.82 -5.38 -18.95
C GLY A 425 7.34 -6.82 -19.18
N ASN A 426 7.01 -7.58 -18.14
CA ASN A 426 6.53 -8.97 -18.25
C ASN A 426 5.08 -9.08 -17.78
N TRP A 427 4.24 -9.80 -18.54
CA TRP A 427 2.93 -10.18 -18.06
C TRP A 427 3.06 -11.10 -16.84
N VAL A 428 2.67 -10.62 -15.67
CA VAL A 428 2.58 -11.43 -14.44
C VAL A 428 1.16 -11.95 -14.23
N VAL A 429 0.17 -11.17 -14.64
CA VAL A 429 -1.24 -11.57 -14.74
C VAL A 429 -1.69 -11.34 -16.17
N ARG A 430 -2.42 -12.29 -16.75
CA ARG A 430 -3.05 -12.16 -18.05
C ARG A 430 -4.40 -12.87 -18.06
N ASN A 431 -5.43 -12.27 -18.65
CA ASN A 431 -6.80 -12.80 -18.66
C ASN A 431 -7.29 -13.18 -17.26
N GLY A 432 -7.04 -12.33 -16.26
CA GLY A 432 -7.41 -12.55 -14.87
C GLY A 432 -6.63 -13.65 -14.13
N THR A 433 -5.65 -14.28 -14.79
CA THR A 433 -4.91 -15.41 -14.21
C THR A 433 -3.43 -15.05 -14.00
N HIS A 434 -2.96 -15.22 -12.77
CA HIS A 434 -1.55 -15.05 -12.42
C HIS A 434 -0.72 -16.22 -12.97
N SER A 435 0.49 -15.95 -13.48
CA SER A 435 1.36 -16.95 -14.11
C SER A 435 1.73 -18.13 -13.22
N ARG A 436 1.74 -17.94 -11.88
CA ARG A 436 2.04 -18.96 -10.86
C ARG A 436 0.82 -19.28 -9.97
N ALA A 437 -0.41 -19.02 -10.43
CA ALA A 437 -1.63 -19.15 -9.62
C ALA A 437 -1.78 -20.52 -8.95
N ALA A 438 -1.46 -21.62 -9.65
CA ALA A 438 -1.66 -22.98 -9.13
C ALA A 438 -0.79 -23.26 -7.88
N SER A 439 0.51 -22.96 -7.96
CA SER A 439 1.46 -23.19 -6.84
C SER A 439 1.20 -22.27 -5.66
N ILE A 440 0.95 -20.97 -5.91
CA ILE A 440 0.64 -19.98 -4.88
C ILE A 440 -0.63 -20.41 -4.14
N ARG A 441 -1.70 -20.75 -4.87
CA ARG A 441 -2.97 -21.21 -4.28
C ARG A 441 -2.78 -22.49 -3.45
N GLN A 442 -2.01 -23.45 -3.94
CA GLN A 442 -1.75 -24.70 -3.21
C GLN A 442 -1.07 -24.44 -1.87
N ASN A 443 -0.03 -23.60 -1.84
CA ASN A 443 0.70 -23.25 -0.62
C ASN A 443 -0.18 -22.48 0.35
N PHE A 444 -0.96 -21.52 -0.14
CA PHE A 444 -1.93 -20.78 0.68
C PHE A 444 -2.97 -21.71 1.32
N LEU A 445 -3.60 -22.62 0.54
CA LEU A 445 -4.58 -23.55 1.07
C LEU A 445 -3.98 -24.48 2.13
N LYS A 446 -2.71 -24.91 1.95
CA LYS A 446 -1.98 -25.69 2.96
C LYS A 446 -1.80 -24.89 4.25
N ALA A 447 -1.35 -23.62 4.14
CA ALA A 447 -1.16 -22.74 5.28
C ALA A 447 -2.46 -22.49 6.04
N ILE A 448 -3.55 -22.13 5.33
CA ILE A 448 -4.85 -21.84 5.94
C ILE A 448 -5.44 -23.08 6.64
N ARG A 449 -5.34 -24.27 6.04
CA ARG A 449 -5.81 -25.51 6.67
C ARG A 449 -5.00 -25.86 7.93
N ALA A 450 -3.71 -25.62 7.93
CA ALA A 450 -2.84 -25.85 9.10
C ALA A 450 -3.12 -24.87 10.24
N LEU A 451 -3.56 -23.66 9.94
CA LEU A 451 -3.98 -22.69 10.96
C LEU A 451 -5.29 -23.10 11.65
N GLY A 452 -6.11 -23.95 11.05
CA GLY A 452 -7.36 -24.47 11.63
C GLY A 452 -8.36 -23.37 11.97
N ASN A 453 -9.01 -23.48 13.14
CA ASN A 453 -9.88 -22.43 13.68
C ASN A 453 -9.01 -21.32 14.27
N ARG A 454 -8.77 -20.30 13.47
CA ARG A 454 -8.02 -19.08 13.80
C ARG A 454 -8.82 -18.16 14.70
#